data_13ab788967bec61367e3aafa9756fda4
#
_entry.id   13ab788967bec61367e3aafa9756fda4
#
_cell.length_a   1.000
_cell.length_b   1.000
_cell.length_c   1.000
_cell.angle_alpha   90.00
_cell.angle_beta   90.00
_cell.angle_gamma   90.00
#
_symmetry.space_group_name_H-M   'P 1'
#
loop_
_entity.id
_entity.type
_entity.pdbx_description
1 polymer ?
#
loop_
_entity_poly.entity_id
_entity_poly.type
_entity_poly.pdbx_seq_one_letter_code
_entity_poly.pdbx_strand_id
1 'polypeptide(L)'
;IELTKQAADTPEIQQLIKEFNQDQENTTLAVQLALKLHEVNRNEEALVMLLTFLRKDLNAGDGAIKKTMMDIMSAMGTGDALASKFRRQVYSLLY
;
A
#
# COMPACT_ATOMS: atom_id res chain seq x y z
N ILE A 1 -23.38 6.05 0.91
CA ILE A 1 -22.24 5.39 1.61
C ILE A 1 -21.87 4.11 0.87
N GLU A 2 -22.82 3.26 0.63
CA GLU A 2 -22.61 2.03 -0.10
C GLU A 2 -22.07 2.28 -1.51
N LEU A 3 -22.61 3.31 -2.15
CA LEU A 3 -22.20 3.67 -3.50
C LEU A 3 -20.74 4.10 -3.55
N THR A 4 -20.29 4.85 -2.53
CA THR A 4 -18.90 5.29 -2.46
C THR A 4 -17.97 4.09 -2.34
N LYS A 5 -18.35 3.13 -1.50
CA LYS A 5 -17.58 1.94 -1.29
C LYS A 5 -17.47 1.09 -2.56
N GLN A 6 -18.61 0.97 -3.28
CA GLN A 6 -18.64 0.22 -4.53
C GLN A 6 -17.79 0.89 -5.61
N ALA A 7 -17.82 2.22 -5.65
CA ALA A 7 -17.05 2.98 -6.63
C ALA A 7 -15.53 2.78 -6.43
N ALA A 8 -15.12 2.58 -5.17
CA ALA A 8 -13.71 2.39 -4.85
C ALA A 8 -13.25 0.94 -4.98
N ASP A 9 -14.18 0.02 -5.23
CA ASP A 9 -13.90 -1.42 -5.29
C ASP A 9 -14.07 -1.92 -6.72
N THR A 10 -13.14 -1.56 -7.58
CA THR A 10 -13.20 -1.88 -9.00
C THR A 10 -12.92 -3.36 -9.26
N PRO A 11 -13.37 -3.91 -10.41
CA PRO A 11 -13.05 -5.29 -10.76
C PRO A 11 -11.55 -5.59 -10.80
N GLU A 12 -10.74 -4.60 -11.23
CA GLU A 12 -9.29 -4.77 -11.24
C GLU A 12 -8.74 -4.96 -9.84
N ILE A 13 -9.24 -4.17 -8.88
CA ILE A 13 -8.79 -4.29 -7.49
C ILE A 13 -9.23 -5.63 -6.92
N GLN A 14 -10.46 -6.05 -7.19
CA GLN A 14 -10.95 -7.33 -6.71
C GLN A 14 -10.10 -8.49 -7.24
N GLN A 15 -9.73 -8.42 -8.50
CA GLN A 15 -8.90 -9.44 -9.12
C GLN A 15 -7.51 -9.48 -8.48
N LEU A 16 -6.91 -8.32 -8.26
CA LEU A 16 -5.60 -8.23 -7.63
C LEU A 16 -5.63 -8.73 -6.18
N ILE A 17 -6.69 -8.41 -5.45
CA ILE A 17 -6.85 -8.89 -4.07
C ILE A 17 -6.92 -10.42 -4.07
N LYS A 18 -7.65 -10.99 -5.00
CA LYS A 18 -7.79 -12.43 -5.11
C LYS A 18 -6.45 -13.09 -5.42
N GLU A 19 -5.71 -12.52 -6.38
CA GLU A 19 -4.40 -13.04 -6.74
C GLU A 19 -3.42 -12.91 -5.57
N PHE A 20 -3.43 -11.78 -4.90
CA PHE A 20 -2.56 -11.54 -3.76
C PHE A 20 -2.86 -12.49 -2.61
N ASN A 21 -4.14 -12.77 -2.35
CA ASN A 21 -4.52 -13.69 -1.28
C ASN A 21 -4.01 -15.10 -1.54
N GLN A 22 -3.80 -15.46 -2.79
CA GLN A 22 -3.24 -16.76 -3.16
C GLN A 22 -1.72 -16.79 -3.15
N ASP A 23 -1.09 -15.60 -3.14
CA ASP A 23 0.37 -15.48 -3.19
C ASP A 23 0.79 -14.23 -2.41
N GLN A 24 0.65 -14.33 -1.09
CA GLN A 24 0.82 -13.18 -0.19
C GLN A 24 2.26 -12.72 -0.02
N GLU A 25 3.21 -13.48 -0.52
CA GLU A 25 4.61 -13.09 -0.48
C GLU A 25 5.10 -12.48 -1.79
N ASN A 26 4.21 -12.36 -2.77
CA ASN A 26 4.55 -11.80 -4.08
C ASN A 26 4.61 -10.27 -3.99
N THR A 27 5.81 -9.72 -3.94
CA THR A 27 6.02 -8.28 -3.81
C THR A 27 5.54 -7.53 -5.04
N THR A 28 5.63 -8.12 -6.22
CA THR A 28 5.14 -7.51 -7.46
C THR A 28 3.63 -7.29 -7.39
N LEU A 29 2.88 -8.31 -6.95
CA LEU A 29 1.43 -8.18 -6.78
C LEU A 29 1.10 -7.14 -5.70
N ALA A 30 1.87 -7.11 -4.63
CA ALA A 30 1.67 -6.15 -3.55
C ALA A 30 1.82 -4.72 -4.07
N VAL A 31 2.84 -4.46 -4.86
CA VAL A 31 3.07 -3.14 -5.46
C VAL A 31 1.91 -2.77 -6.39
N GLN A 32 1.51 -3.68 -7.26
CA GLN A 32 0.42 -3.43 -8.20
C GLN A 32 -0.88 -3.14 -7.47
N LEU A 33 -1.21 -3.94 -6.47
CA LEU A 33 -2.42 -3.75 -5.68
C LEU A 33 -2.39 -2.43 -4.92
N ALA A 34 -1.24 -2.10 -4.31
CA ALA A 34 -1.10 -0.86 -3.57
C ALA A 34 -1.32 0.35 -4.45
N LEU A 35 -0.75 0.34 -5.67
CA LEU A 35 -0.93 1.44 -6.60
C LEU A 35 -2.39 1.59 -7.04
N LYS A 36 -3.08 0.48 -7.27
CA LYS A 36 -4.49 0.52 -7.63
C LYS A 36 -5.35 1.02 -6.46
N LEU A 37 -5.06 0.60 -5.25
CA LEU A 37 -5.76 1.09 -4.07
C LEU A 37 -5.56 2.59 -3.91
N HIS A 38 -4.34 3.06 -4.16
CA HIS A 38 -4.03 4.49 -4.11
C HIS A 38 -4.85 5.27 -5.15
N GLU A 39 -5.00 4.72 -6.34
CA GLU A 39 -5.76 5.39 -7.41
C GLU A 39 -7.21 5.66 -7.02
N VAL A 40 -7.79 4.79 -6.19
CA VAL A 40 -9.17 4.95 -5.73
C VAL A 40 -9.25 5.50 -4.32
N ASN A 41 -8.16 6.09 -3.84
CA ASN A 41 -8.09 6.77 -2.55
C ASN A 41 -8.23 5.83 -1.34
N ARG A 42 -7.90 4.56 -1.51
CA ARG A 42 -7.86 3.58 -0.42
C ARG A 42 -6.43 3.46 0.11
N ASN A 43 -5.87 4.61 0.49
CA ASN A 43 -4.45 4.70 0.83
C ASN A 43 -4.06 3.94 2.10
N GLU A 44 -4.95 3.92 3.08
CA GLU A 44 -4.65 3.21 4.33
C GLU A 44 -4.44 1.73 4.07
N GLU A 45 -5.29 1.12 3.28
CA GLU A 45 -5.16 -0.30 2.95
C GLU A 45 -3.86 -0.58 2.21
N ALA A 46 -3.53 0.30 1.26
CA ALA A 46 -2.29 0.17 0.51
C ALA A 46 -1.07 0.24 1.44
N LEU A 47 -1.05 1.24 2.31
CA LEU A 47 0.08 1.45 3.20
C LEU A 47 0.22 0.35 4.25
N VAL A 48 -0.89 -0.13 4.81
CA VAL A 48 -0.86 -1.24 5.77
C VAL A 48 -0.25 -2.48 5.13
N MET A 49 -0.68 -2.80 3.92
CA MET A 49 -0.17 -3.97 3.21
C MET A 49 1.34 -3.87 2.98
N LEU A 50 1.79 -2.71 2.48
CA LEU A 50 3.20 -2.50 2.21
C LEU A 50 4.03 -2.52 3.51
N LEU A 51 3.50 -1.92 4.57
CA LEU A 51 4.19 -1.91 5.85
C LEU A 51 4.38 -3.31 6.41
N THR A 52 3.41 -4.20 6.19
CA THR A 52 3.51 -5.59 6.61
C THR A 52 4.73 -6.27 5.98
N PHE A 53 4.99 -6.01 4.70
CA PHE A 53 6.19 -6.52 4.04
C PHE A 53 7.46 -5.94 4.66
N LEU A 54 7.47 -4.63 4.92
CA LEU A 54 8.65 -3.99 5.49
C LEU A 54 9.00 -4.50 6.89
N ARG A 55 8.01 -4.85 7.67
CA ARG A 55 8.23 -5.40 9.00
C ARG A 55 8.94 -6.75 8.95
N LYS A 56 8.73 -7.49 7.89
CA LYS A 56 9.39 -8.79 7.69
C LYS A 56 10.76 -8.63 7.06
N ASP A 57 10.89 -7.72 6.11
CA ASP A 57 12.12 -7.53 5.36
C ASP A 57 12.16 -6.11 4.81
N LEU A 58 13.07 -5.29 5.33
CA LEU A 58 13.20 -3.89 4.90
C LEU A 58 13.60 -3.78 3.44
N ASN A 59 14.16 -4.83 2.86
CA ASN A 59 14.58 -4.85 1.48
C ASN A 59 13.63 -5.65 0.59
N ALA A 60 12.40 -5.87 1.03
CA ALA A 60 11.43 -6.66 0.28
C ALA A 60 11.30 -6.13 -1.16
N GLY A 61 11.32 -7.07 -2.12
CA GLY A 61 11.21 -6.72 -3.52
C GLY A 61 12.35 -5.84 -4.02
N ASP A 62 13.55 -6.02 -3.49
CA ASP A 62 14.74 -5.20 -3.83
C ASP A 62 14.48 -3.71 -3.59
N GLY A 63 13.75 -3.40 -2.53
CA GLY A 63 13.45 -2.02 -2.19
C GLY A 63 12.21 -1.47 -2.86
N ALA A 64 11.54 -2.24 -3.71
CA ALA A 64 10.34 -1.78 -4.42
C ALA A 64 9.19 -1.48 -3.46
N ILE A 65 9.04 -2.28 -2.41
CA ILE A 65 7.97 -2.07 -1.42
C ILE A 65 8.17 -0.74 -0.71
N LYS A 66 9.39 -0.49 -0.22
CA LYS A 66 9.70 0.77 0.45
C LYS A 66 9.52 1.96 -0.48
N LYS A 67 10.03 1.84 -1.72
CA LYS A 67 9.91 2.91 -2.71
C LYS A 67 8.45 3.22 -3.01
N THR A 68 7.64 2.20 -3.24
CA THR A 68 6.22 2.37 -3.53
C THR A 68 5.50 3.05 -2.37
N MET A 69 5.81 2.63 -1.14
CA MET A 69 5.21 3.23 0.04
C MET A 69 5.57 4.71 0.15
N MET A 70 6.84 5.04 -0.08
CA MET A 70 7.29 6.44 -0.06
C MET A 70 6.63 7.27 -1.16
N ASP A 71 6.48 6.70 -2.35
CA ASP A 71 5.83 7.38 -3.47
C ASP A 71 4.36 7.68 -3.14
N ILE A 72 3.65 6.73 -2.55
CA ILE A 72 2.26 6.93 -2.17
C ILE A 72 2.14 8.02 -1.10
N MET A 73 3.00 7.98 -0.09
CA MET A 73 2.98 8.99 0.97
C MET A 73 3.32 10.38 0.44
N SER A 74 4.24 10.47 -0.51
CA SER A 74 4.57 11.74 -1.15
C SER A 74 3.39 12.29 -1.93
N ALA A 75 2.66 11.42 -2.62
CA ALA A 75 1.48 11.83 -3.39
C ALA A 75 0.35 12.30 -2.49
N MET A 76 0.28 11.76 -1.27
CA MET A 76 -0.74 12.18 -0.29
C MET A 76 -0.47 13.58 0.28
N GLY A 77 0.79 14.00 0.27
CA GLY A 77 1.18 15.31 0.74
C GLY A 77 1.71 15.34 2.16
N THR A 78 2.50 16.36 2.47
CA THR A 78 3.17 16.48 3.77
C THR A 78 2.20 16.80 4.90
N GLY A 79 1.05 17.39 4.59
CA GLY A 79 0.06 17.71 5.60
C GLY A 79 -0.94 16.61 5.91
N ASP A 80 -0.82 15.48 5.24
CA ASP A 80 -1.77 14.39 5.42
C ASP A 80 -1.46 13.62 6.70
N ALA A 81 -2.46 13.49 7.59
CA ALA A 81 -2.28 12.83 8.87
C ALA A 81 -1.97 11.35 8.73
N LEU A 82 -2.61 10.68 7.76
CA LEU A 82 -2.38 9.27 7.51
C LEU A 82 -0.95 9.03 7.01
N ALA A 83 -0.52 9.85 6.06
CA ALA A 83 0.84 9.75 5.54
C ALA A 83 1.87 9.98 6.65
N SER A 84 1.64 10.96 7.52
CA SER A 84 2.53 11.23 8.64
C SER A 84 2.62 10.06 9.61
N LYS A 85 1.48 9.43 9.87
CA LYS A 85 1.42 8.25 10.75
C LYS A 85 2.28 7.12 10.20
N PHE A 86 2.11 6.80 8.93
CA PHE A 86 2.85 5.70 8.32
C PHE A 86 4.32 6.05 8.10
N ARG A 87 4.61 7.31 7.82
CA ARG A 87 6.01 7.76 7.70
C ARG A 87 6.77 7.52 9.00
N ARG A 88 6.15 7.83 10.13
CA ARG A 88 6.77 7.57 11.44
C ARG A 88 7.00 6.08 11.66
N GLN A 89 6.05 5.25 11.27
CA GLN A 89 6.20 3.81 11.41
C GLN A 89 7.33 3.27 10.55
N VAL A 90 7.47 3.77 9.32
CA VAL A 90 8.57 3.37 8.44
C VAL A 90 9.91 3.78 9.03
N TYR A 91 10.00 5.02 9.50
CA TYR A 91 11.25 5.51 10.10
C TYR A 91 11.62 4.71 11.35
N SER A 92 10.62 4.30 12.13
CA SER A 92 10.85 3.47 13.30
C SER A 92 11.46 2.12 12.92
N LEU A 93 11.11 1.59 11.76
CA LEU A 93 11.70 0.34 11.27
C LEU A 93 13.11 0.53 10.74
N LEU A 94 13.39 1.69 10.15
CA LEU A 94 14.69 1.97 9.54
C LEU A 94 15.75 2.41 10.57
N TYR A 95 15.32 3.02 11.63
CA TYR A 95 16.20 3.59 12.65
C TYR A 95 15.85 3.05 14.03
#